data_1c9ae4dc37f5dc3b3658cd7431776073
#
_entry.id   1c9ae4dc37f5dc3b3658cd7431776073
#
_cell.length_a   1.000
_cell.length_b   1.000
_cell.length_c   1.000
_cell.angle_alpha   90.00
_cell.angle_beta   90.00
_cell.angle_gamma   90.00
#
_symmetry.space_group_name_H-M   'P 1'
#
loop_
_entity.id
_entity.type
_entity.pdbx_description
1 polymer ?
#
loop_
_entity_poly.entity_id
_entity_poly.type
_entity_poly.pdbx_seq_one_letter_code
_entity_poly.pdbx_strand_id
1 'polypeptide(L)'
;MAKTSLTPWFAHGAPRESAAVNIVCFPFAGGTASQFSEWKGLFPEAYGIYPVLYPLRERRMAEMMPESVEALAASLVEENAQVFEKPAVLFGQCTGGLIAYEAARCLKAQGKTPRLFVASGSTPPDNQAIGADVAAMSDADLLTFLLESGRIDEAAVKMPAFMNYYFPILKADMRLLGKYRYPADFKIDCPLLCVQADEDSLAPAEDLAEWQAYILGPRETLTVHGDHYFLAENARVIAQKMRAMLER
;
A
#
# COMPACT_ATOMS: atom_id res chain seq x y z
N MET A 1 31.64 -5.31 -10.30
CA MET A 1 30.50 -4.73 -9.57
C MET A 1 29.39 -5.78 -9.55
N ALA A 2 29.02 -6.29 -8.37
CA ALA A 2 27.93 -7.24 -8.26
C ALA A 2 26.64 -6.54 -8.68
N LYS A 3 25.92 -7.08 -9.67
CA LYS A 3 24.54 -6.66 -9.96
C LYS A 3 23.73 -6.98 -8.72
N THR A 4 23.39 -5.98 -7.93
CA THR A 4 22.48 -6.11 -6.81
C THR A 4 21.11 -6.46 -7.40
N SER A 5 20.77 -7.73 -7.41
CA SER A 5 19.42 -8.16 -7.81
C SER A 5 18.43 -7.63 -6.78
N LEU A 6 17.26 -7.18 -7.25
CA LEU A 6 16.15 -6.91 -6.33
C LEU A 6 15.83 -8.19 -5.55
N THR A 7 15.49 -8.00 -4.29
CA THR A 7 14.98 -9.07 -3.43
C THR A 7 13.61 -9.55 -3.95
N PRO A 8 13.06 -10.65 -3.42
CA PRO A 8 11.72 -11.10 -3.77
C PRO A 8 10.61 -10.08 -3.48
N TRP A 9 10.88 -9.03 -2.69
CA TRP A 9 9.92 -8.01 -2.31
C TRP A 9 9.40 -7.14 -3.46
N PHE A 10 10.10 -7.06 -4.59
CA PHE A 10 9.66 -6.23 -5.71
C PHE A 10 9.39 -7.07 -6.97
N ALA A 11 8.23 -6.82 -7.59
CA ALA A 11 7.75 -7.62 -8.71
C ALA A 11 8.62 -7.51 -9.97
N HIS A 12 9.32 -6.39 -10.15
CA HIS A 12 10.00 -6.08 -11.40
C HIS A 12 11.45 -5.61 -11.20
N GLY A 13 12.36 -6.41 -11.78
CA GLY A 13 13.67 -5.99 -12.28
C GLY A 13 14.70 -5.47 -11.28
N ALA A 14 15.82 -5.07 -11.80
CA ALA A 14 16.91 -4.47 -11.05
C ALA A 14 16.60 -3.01 -10.64
N PRO A 15 17.24 -2.50 -9.57
CA PRO A 15 17.19 -1.09 -9.24
C PRO A 15 17.51 -0.24 -10.45
N ARG A 16 16.72 0.80 -10.71
CA ARG A 16 17.02 1.75 -11.78
C ARG A 16 18.14 2.67 -11.31
N GLU A 17 19.36 2.42 -11.72
CA GLU A 17 20.52 3.24 -11.33
C GLU A 17 20.35 4.71 -11.72
N SER A 18 19.70 4.98 -12.87
CA SER A 18 19.39 6.32 -13.36
C SER A 18 18.27 7.04 -12.60
N ALA A 19 17.48 6.35 -11.77
CA ALA A 19 16.39 6.98 -11.03
C ALA A 19 16.94 7.96 -9.99
N ALA A 20 16.37 9.17 -9.95
CA ALA A 20 16.60 10.19 -8.94
C ALA A 20 15.66 10.02 -7.73
N VAL A 21 14.47 9.47 -7.95
CA VAL A 21 13.42 9.23 -6.94
C VAL A 21 12.86 7.83 -7.13
N ASN A 22 12.66 7.12 -6.04
CA ASN A 22 12.02 5.81 -6.04
C ASN A 22 10.59 5.90 -5.51
N ILE A 23 9.64 5.29 -6.22
CA ILE A 23 8.23 5.20 -5.81
C ILE A 23 7.96 3.76 -5.40
N VAL A 24 7.76 3.55 -4.10
CA VAL A 24 7.43 2.24 -3.53
C VAL A 24 5.92 2.16 -3.38
N CYS A 25 5.31 1.19 -4.09
CA CYS A 25 3.86 1.06 -4.20
C CYS A 25 3.37 -0.14 -3.38
N PHE A 26 2.53 0.12 -2.39
CA PHE A 26 1.97 -0.84 -1.46
C PHE A 26 0.55 -1.22 -1.87
N PRO A 27 0.31 -2.47 -2.31
CA PRO A 27 -1.01 -2.94 -2.71
C PRO A 27 -2.03 -3.01 -1.55
N PHE A 28 -3.32 -3.06 -1.90
CA PHE A 28 -4.41 -3.32 -0.96
C PHE A 28 -4.42 -4.79 -0.49
N ALA A 29 -5.22 -5.11 0.55
CA ALA A 29 -5.39 -6.49 1.04
C ALA A 29 -5.94 -7.42 -0.06
N GLY A 30 -5.27 -8.55 -0.28
CA GLY A 30 -5.55 -9.46 -1.40
C GLY A 30 -4.94 -9.00 -2.72
N GLY A 31 -4.49 -7.76 -2.83
CA GLY A 31 -3.88 -7.22 -4.04
C GLY A 31 -2.48 -7.78 -4.31
N THR A 32 -2.05 -7.62 -5.56
CA THR A 32 -0.72 -8.03 -6.03
C THR A 32 0.03 -6.84 -6.62
N ALA A 33 1.33 -7.02 -6.82
CA ALA A 33 2.16 -6.00 -7.45
C ALA A 33 1.73 -5.66 -8.89
N SER A 34 0.98 -6.56 -9.54
CA SER A 34 0.51 -6.39 -10.92
C SER A 34 -0.43 -5.21 -11.12
N GLN A 35 -1.13 -4.76 -10.07
CA GLN A 35 -1.97 -3.55 -10.16
C GLN A 35 -1.20 -2.28 -10.54
N PHE A 36 0.12 -2.28 -10.35
CA PHE A 36 1.00 -1.19 -10.73
C PHE A 36 1.80 -1.45 -12.02
N SER A 37 1.43 -2.46 -12.82
CA SER A 37 2.18 -2.88 -14.01
C SER A 37 2.36 -1.75 -15.03
N GLU A 38 1.37 -0.90 -15.21
CA GLU A 38 1.39 0.21 -16.14
C GLU A 38 2.15 1.45 -15.62
N TRP A 39 2.41 1.53 -14.33
CA TRP A 39 3.00 2.72 -13.70
C TRP A 39 4.37 3.08 -14.24
N LYS A 40 5.16 2.09 -14.66
CA LYS A 40 6.45 2.32 -15.29
C LYS A 40 6.36 3.19 -16.55
N GLY A 41 5.24 3.12 -17.29
CA GLY A 41 4.96 3.93 -18.47
C GLY A 41 4.43 5.33 -18.16
N LEU A 42 3.99 5.57 -16.92
CA LEU A 42 3.41 6.85 -16.51
C LEU A 42 4.45 7.83 -15.94
N PHE A 43 5.64 7.33 -15.60
CA PHE A 43 6.71 8.14 -15.02
C PHE A 43 7.96 8.15 -15.92
N PRO A 44 8.64 9.32 -16.04
CA PRO A 44 9.93 9.42 -16.72
C PRO A 44 10.98 8.47 -16.13
N GLU A 45 12.08 8.26 -16.86
CA GLU A 45 13.18 7.37 -16.42
C GLU A 45 13.86 7.82 -15.12
N ALA A 46 13.73 9.07 -14.75
CA ALA A 46 14.21 9.60 -13.48
C ALA A 46 13.48 9.01 -12.25
N TYR A 47 12.40 8.24 -12.45
CA TYR A 47 11.65 7.59 -11.38
C TYR A 47 11.80 6.06 -11.45
N GLY A 48 12.21 5.45 -10.34
CA GLY A 48 12.16 4.01 -10.14
C GLY A 48 10.79 3.61 -9.59
N ILE A 49 10.12 2.62 -10.20
CA ILE A 49 8.82 2.13 -9.73
C ILE A 49 9.02 0.76 -9.09
N TYR A 50 8.63 0.63 -7.83
CA TYR A 50 8.86 -0.54 -6.97
C TYR A 50 7.54 -1.05 -6.39
N PRO A 51 6.73 -1.80 -7.17
CA PRO A 51 5.55 -2.46 -6.64
C PRO A 51 5.92 -3.54 -5.63
N VAL A 52 5.42 -3.42 -4.41
CA VAL A 52 5.68 -4.38 -3.34
C VAL A 52 4.94 -5.68 -3.62
N LEU A 53 5.66 -6.79 -3.53
CA LEU A 53 5.13 -8.15 -3.59
C LEU A 53 5.18 -8.76 -2.19
N TYR A 54 4.04 -8.81 -1.52
CA TYR A 54 3.93 -9.45 -0.21
C TYR A 54 4.08 -10.98 -0.29
N PRO A 55 4.39 -11.69 0.80
CA PRO A 55 4.34 -13.15 0.85
C PRO A 55 2.97 -13.74 0.47
N LEU A 56 2.88 -15.05 0.30
CA LEU A 56 1.69 -15.84 -0.06
C LEU A 56 1.12 -15.57 -1.46
N ARG A 57 1.83 -14.83 -2.34
CA ARG A 57 1.31 -14.54 -3.69
C ARG A 57 2.40 -14.57 -4.75
N GLU A 58 1.99 -14.88 -5.98
CA GLU A 58 2.88 -14.96 -7.14
C GLU A 58 4.11 -15.83 -6.83
N ARG A 59 5.33 -15.37 -7.12
CA ARG A 59 6.58 -16.10 -6.85
C ARG A 59 6.90 -16.29 -5.36
N ARG A 60 6.19 -15.61 -4.46
CA ARG A 60 6.32 -15.75 -3.00
C ARG A 60 5.24 -16.63 -2.37
N MET A 61 4.52 -17.41 -3.17
CA MET A 61 3.38 -18.24 -2.73
C MET A 61 3.73 -19.20 -1.59
N ALA A 62 4.96 -19.73 -1.57
CA ALA A 62 5.42 -20.66 -0.53
C ALA A 62 5.93 -19.97 0.75
N GLU A 63 6.03 -18.63 0.76
CA GLU A 63 6.51 -17.90 1.92
C GLU A 63 5.36 -17.62 2.88
N MET A 64 5.64 -17.68 4.18
CA MET A 64 4.66 -17.35 5.21
C MET A 64 4.54 -15.83 5.38
N MET A 65 3.33 -15.36 5.70
CA MET A 65 3.11 -13.98 6.09
C MET A 65 3.82 -13.70 7.42
N PRO A 66 4.50 -12.55 7.59
CA PRO A 66 5.02 -12.12 8.87
C PRO A 66 3.93 -12.03 9.96
N GLU A 67 4.33 -12.05 11.22
CA GLU A 67 3.40 -12.10 12.34
C GLU A 67 2.62 -10.79 12.58
N SER A 68 3.18 -9.66 12.13
CA SER A 68 2.59 -8.33 12.28
C SER A 68 2.88 -7.42 11.09
N VAL A 69 2.12 -6.32 10.97
CA VAL A 69 2.33 -5.27 9.97
C VAL A 69 3.70 -4.63 10.14
N GLU A 70 4.12 -4.43 11.38
CA GLU A 70 5.42 -3.86 11.74
C GLU A 70 6.57 -4.77 11.26
N ALA A 71 6.44 -6.09 11.48
CA ALA A 71 7.44 -7.06 11.01
C ALA A 71 7.48 -7.13 9.48
N LEU A 72 6.33 -7.05 8.81
CA LEU A 72 6.23 -6.98 7.34
C LEU A 72 6.96 -5.75 6.80
N ALA A 73 6.70 -4.58 7.38
CA ALA A 73 7.31 -3.32 6.97
C ALA A 73 8.82 -3.29 7.27
N ALA A 74 9.24 -3.80 8.44
CA ALA A 74 10.65 -3.87 8.82
C ALA A 74 11.44 -4.77 7.86
N SER A 75 10.97 -5.97 7.58
CA SER A 75 11.62 -6.89 6.62
C SER A 75 11.73 -6.27 5.23
N LEU A 76 10.66 -5.61 4.74
CA LEU A 76 10.70 -4.90 3.46
C LEU A 76 11.80 -3.85 3.43
N VAL A 77 11.87 -2.98 4.46
CA VAL A 77 12.81 -1.85 4.49
C VAL A 77 14.25 -2.35 4.67
N GLU A 78 14.49 -3.29 5.57
CA GLU A 78 15.82 -3.82 5.87
C GLU A 78 16.43 -4.60 4.69
N GLU A 79 15.65 -5.50 4.09
CA GLU A 79 16.11 -6.32 2.97
C GLU A 79 16.32 -5.52 1.67
N ASN A 80 15.78 -4.30 1.61
CA ASN A 80 15.82 -3.44 0.43
C ASN A 80 16.38 -2.05 0.72
N ALA A 81 17.30 -1.95 1.67
CA ALA A 81 17.90 -0.68 2.09
C ALA A 81 18.39 0.17 0.90
N GLN A 82 18.92 -0.47 -0.16
CA GLN A 82 19.38 0.21 -1.38
C GLN A 82 18.28 0.98 -2.13
N VAL A 83 17.02 0.57 -2.03
CA VAL A 83 15.90 1.31 -2.63
C VAL A 83 15.63 2.61 -1.89
N PHE A 84 15.86 2.60 -0.58
CA PHE A 84 15.65 3.73 0.32
C PHE A 84 16.91 4.59 0.56
N GLU A 85 17.98 4.37 -0.17
CA GLU A 85 19.13 5.28 -0.21
C GLU A 85 18.86 6.51 -1.07
N LYS A 86 17.95 6.40 -2.01
CA LYS A 86 17.43 7.50 -2.81
C LYS A 86 16.19 8.09 -2.17
N PRO A 87 15.85 9.37 -2.48
CA PRO A 87 14.58 9.94 -2.08
C PRO A 87 13.43 9.00 -2.48
N ALA A 88 12.59 8.61 -1.50
CA ALA A 88 11.51 7.65 -1.72
C ALA A 88 10.15 8.30 -1.56
N VAL A 89 9.22 7.95 -2.44
CA VAL A 89 7.79 8.17 -2.30
C VAL A 89 7.16 6.87 -1.80
N LEU A 90 6.33 6.95 -0.79
CA LEU A 90 5.54 5.80 -0.32
C LEU A 90 4.11 5.98 -0.79
N PHE A 91 3.67 5.13 -1.69
CA PHE A 91 2.32 5.12 -2.24
C PHE A 91 1.54 3.93 -1.66
N GLY A 92 0.54 4.18 -0.83
CA GLY A 92 -0.29 3.13 -0.25
C GLY A 92 -1.71 3.16 -0.79
N GLN A 93 -2.16 2.04 -1.40
CA GLN A 93 -3.54 1.85 -1.82
C GLN A 93 -4.32 1.12 -0.73
N CYS A 94 -5.45 1.67 -0.29
CA CYS A 94 -6.31 1.08 0.74
C CYS A 94 -5.47 0.67 1.97
N THR A 95 -5.52 -0.57 2.41
CA THR A 95 -4.72 -1.12 3.52
C THR A 95 -3.20 -1.03 3.29
N GLY A 96 -2.76 -0.88 2.04
CA GLY A 96 -1.36 -0.61 1.72
C GLY A 96 -0.85 0.71 2.30
N GLY A 97 -1.75 1.68 2.58
CA GLY A 97 -1.39 2.92 3.28
C GLY A 97 -0.91 2.68 4.70
N LEU A 98 -1.51 1.74 5.42
CA LEU A 98 -1.05 1.34 6.74
C LEU A 98 0.35 0.72 6.71
N ILE A 99 0.60 -0.19 5.76
CA ILE A 99 1.92 -0.83 5.62
C ILE A 99 2.97 0.20 5.19
N ALA A 100 2.60 1.15 4.32
CA ALA A 100 3.46 2.28 3.93
C ALA A 100 3.78 3.19 5.12
N TYR A 101 2.82 3.40 6.03
CA TYR A 101 3.03 4.18 7.26
C TYR A 101 4.04 3.51 8.19
N GLU A 102 3.93 2.19 8.40
CA GLU A 102 4.91 1.44 9.18
C GLU A 102 6.30 1.41 8.49
N ALA A 103 6.35 1.33 7.16
CA ALA A 103 7.61 1.47 6.43
C ALA A 103 8.24 2.86 6.64
N ALA A 104 7.44 3.93 6.66
CA ALA A 104 7.92 5.28 7.00
C ALA A 104 8.46 5.36 8.42
N ARG A 105 7.84 4.65 9.38
CA ARG A 105 8.33 4.56 10.76
C ARG A 105 9.69 3.86 10.84
N CYS A 106 9.86 2.76 10.11
CA CYS A 106 11.15 2.07 9.99
C CYS A 106 12.23 2.97 9.36
N LEU A 107 11.88 3.72 8.31
CA LEU A 107 12.79 4.66 7.66
C LEU A 107 13.23 5.79 8.61
N LYS A 108 12.30 6.33 9.40
CA LYS A 108 12.61 7.37 10.39
C LYS A 108 13.60 6.89 11.44
N ALA A 109 13.47 5.64 11.89
CA ALA A 109 14.44 5.04 12.81
C ALA A 109 15.86 4.96 12.21
N GLN A 110 15.97 4.97 10.87
CA GLN A 110 17.24 5.03 10.13
C GLN A 110 17.65 6.47 9.74
N GLY A 111 16.97 7.49 10.26
CA GLY A 111 17.22 8.90 9.92
C GLY A 111 16.75 9.32 8.53
N LYS A 112 15.89 8.53 7.88
CA LYS A 112 15.35 8.78 6.54
C LYS A 112 13.88 9.24 6.62
N THR A 113 13.49 10.10 5.68
CA THR A 113 12.13 10.63 5.57
C THR A 113 11.63 10.48 4.14
N PRO A 114 10.40 10.03 3.90
CA PRO A 114 9.83 10.00 2.56
C PRO A 114 9.78 11.39 1.93
N ARG A 115 10.01 11.47 0.62
CA ARG A 115 9.85 12.71 -0.16
C ARG A 115 8.38 13.12 -0.30
N LEU A 116 7.49 12.13 -0.31
CA LEU A 116 6.04 12.27 -0.40
C LEU A 116 5.40 11.00 0.17
N PHE A 117 4.35 11.17 0.96
CA PHE A 117 3.44 10.08 1.34
C PHE A 117 2.14 10.21 0.57
N VAL A 118 1.66 9.12 -0.03
CA VAL A 118 0.40 9.09 -0.78
C VAL A 118 -0.54 8.08 -0.14
N ALA A 119 -1.63 8.58 0.41
CA ALA A 119 -2.75 7.77 0.91
C ALA A 119 -3.84 7.73 -0.17
N SER A 120 -3.98 6.60 -0.85
CA SER A 120 -4.90 6.41 -1.97
C SER A 120 -6.05 5.49 -1.55
N GLY A 121 -7.27 6.01 -1.39
CA GLY A 121 -8.41 5.25 -0.85
C GLY A 121 -8.05 4.54 0.46
N SER A 122 -7.29 5.20 1.32
CA SER A 122 -6.71 4.62 2.53
C SER A 122 -7.08 5.43 3.76
N THR A 123 -7.74 4.83 4.72
CA THR A 123 -8.02 5.42 6.02
C THR A 123 -6.74 5.47 6.89
N PRO A 124 -6.62 6.39 7.85
CA PRO A 124 -5.43 6.53 8.68
C PRO A 124 -5.24 5.36 9.66
N PRO A 125 -4.06 5.26 10.29
CA PRO A 125 -3.66 4.07 11.06
C PRO A 125 -4.55 3.69 12.24
N ASP A 126 -5.21 4.63 12.88
CA ASP A 126 -6.12 4.39 14.01
C ASP A 126 -7.58 4.23 13.59
N ASN A 127 -7.93 4.65 12.37
CA ASN A 127 -9.25 4.51 11.76
C ASN A 127 -9.26 3.35 10.74
N GLN A 128 -8.71 2.20 11.12
CA GLN A 128 -8.80 1.04 10.23
C GLN A 128 -10.16 0.37 10.41
N ALA A 129 -10.94 0.32 9.33
CA ALA A 129 -12.22 -0.39 9.29
C ALA A 129 -12.09 -1.92 9.54
N ILE A 130 -10.87 -2.40 9.71
CA ILE A 130 -10.55 -3.79 10.03
C ILE A 130 -10.25 -3.87 11.53
N GLY A 131 -11.28 -4.14 12.30
CA GLY A 131 -11.16 -4.27 13.76
C GLY A 131 -10.42 -5.54 14.20
N ALA A 132 -10.07 -5.58 15.51
CA ALA A 132 -9.42 -6.72 16.13
C ALA A 132 -10.21 -8.03 15.96
N ASP A 133 -11.52 -7.95 15.87
CA ASP A 133 -12.41 -9.10 15.72
C ASP A 133 -12.15 -9.88 14.44
N VAL A 134 -11.76 -9.19 13.35
CA VAL A 134 -11.45 -9.80 12.05
C VAL A 134 -10.28 -10.81 12.17
N ALA A 135 -9.30 -10.55 13.01
CA ALA A 135 -8.17 -11.47 13.22
C ALA A 135 -8.60 -12.81 13.81
N ALA A 136 -9.69 -12.83 14.59
CA ALA A 136 -10.21 -13.99 15.28
C ALA A 136 -11.37 -14.71 14.56
N MET A 137 -11.91 -14.11 13.47
CA MET A 137 -13.03 -14.67 12.72
C MET A 137 -12.72 -16.06 12.13
N SER A 138 -13.71 -16.94 12.11
CA SER A 138 -13.67 -18.14 11.27
C SER A 138 -13.64 -17.76 9.80
N ASP A 139 -13.28 -18.69 8.92
CA ASP A 139 -13.26 -18.43 7.48
C ASP A 139 -14.67 -18.10 6.96
N ALA A 140 -15.72 -18.71 7.52
CA ALA A 140 -17.10 -18.43 7.14
C ALA A 140 -17.55 -17.04 7.60
N ASP A 141 -17.21 -16.65 8.84
CA ASP A 141 -17.56 -15.33 9.38
C ASP A 141 -16.80 -14.22 8.63
N LEU A 142 -15.52 -14.45 8.31
CA LEU A 142 -14.74 -13.53 7.51
C LEU A 142 -15.33 -13.33 6.11
N LEU A 143 -15.75 -14.42 5.46
CA LEU A 143 -16.38 -14.34 4.15
C LEU A 143 -17.69 -13.55 4.21
N THR A 144 -18.51 -13.79 5.23
CA THR A 144 -19.74 -13.01 5.48
C THR A 144 -19.43 -11.54 5.69
N PHE A 145 -18.46 -11.21 6.55
CA PHE A 145 -18.00 -9.83 6.78
C PHE A 145 -17.55 -9.14 5.49
N LEU A 146 -16.78 -9.82 4.64
CA LEU A 146 -16.29 -9.27 3.38
C LEU A 146 -17.42 -8.97 2.39
N LEU A 147 -18.45 -9.85 2.33
CA LEU A 147 -19.64 -9.66 1.50
C LEU A 147 -20.49 -8.50 2.02
N GLU A 148 -20.82 -8.48 3.30
CA GLU A 148 -21.68 -7.46 3.92
C GLU A 148 -21.06 -6.07 3.88
N SER A 149 -19.72 -5.98 3.98
CA SER A 149 -19.00 -4.73 3.88
C SER A 149 -18.71 -4.27 2.44
N GLY A 150 -19.18 -5.02 1.42
CA GLY A 150 -18.97 -4.67 0.01
C GLY A 150 -17.51 -4.80 -0.47
N ARG A 151 -16.63 -5.45 0.28
CA ARG A 151 -15.23 -5.67 -0.11
C ARG A 151 -15.05 -6.75 -1.15
N ILE A 152 -15.98 -7.68 -1.24
CA ILE A 152 -16.10 -8.68 -2.30
C ILE A 152 -17.57 -8.80 -2.70
N ASP A 153 -17.81 -9.29 -3.90
CA ASP A 153 -19.17 -9.56 -4.38
C ASP A 153 -19.50 -11.07 -4.38
N GLU A 154 -20.80 -11.39 -4.49
CA GLU A 154 -21.25 -12.77 -4.55
C GLU A 154 -20.75 -13.54 -5.79
N ALA A 155 -20.46 -12.84 -6.89
CA ALA A 155 -19.96 -13.48 -8.09
C ALA A 155 -18.53 -13.99 -7.87
N ALA A 156 -17.68 -13.20 -7.16
CA ALA A 156 -16.35 -13.62 -6.79
C ALA A 156 -16.35 -14.91 -5.95
N VAL A 157 -17.24 -15.00 -4.96
CA VAL A 157 -17.35 -16.19 -4.09
C VAL A 157 -17.75 -17.45 -4.87
N LYS A 158 -18.49 -17.31 -5.95
CA LYS A 158 -18.89 -18.43 -6.82
C LYS A 158 -17.77 -18.91 -7.75
N MET A 159 -16.67 -18.17 -7.83
CA MET A 159 -15.53 -18.51 -8.69
C MET A 159 -14.52 -19.40 -7.94
N PRO A 160 -14.26 -20.65 -8.41
CA PRO A 160 -13.27 -21.52 -7.78
C PRO A 160 -11.86 -20.90 -7.70
N ALA A 161 -11.46 -20.13 -8.72
CA ALA A 161 -10.18 -19.42 -8.73
C ALA A 161 -10.09 -18.39 -7.59
N PHE A 162 -11.17 -17.67 -7.30
CA PHE A 162 -11.21 -16.76 -6.16
C PHE A 162 -11.04 -17.51 -4.84
N MET A 163 -11.87 -18.52 -4.57
CA MET A 163 -11.86 -19.25 -3.31
C MET A 163 -10.55 -20.02 -3.07
N ASN A 164 -9.93 -20.57 -4.11
CA ASN A 164 -8.74 -21.39 -3.98
C ASN A 164 -7.43 -20.59 -4.00
N TYR A 165 -7.42 -19.39 -4.58
CA TYR A 165 -6.22 -18.59 -4.73
C TYR A 165 -6.30 -17.24 -4.00
N TYR A 166 -7.31 -16.41 -4.30
CA TYR A 166 -7.38 -15.07 -3.75
C TYR A 166 -7.89 -15.00 -2.32
N PHE A 167 -8.88 -15.79 -1.95
CA PHE A 167 -9.43 -15.77 -0.60
C PHE A 167 -8.40 -16.17 0.48
N PRO A 168 -7.53 -17.18 0.31
CA PRO A 168 -6.44 -17.44 1.26
C PRO A 168 -5.48 -16.27 1.45
N ILE A 169 -5.15 -15.55 0.38
CA ILE A 169 -4.31 -14.35 0.42
C ILE A 169 -5.01 -13.23 1.19
N LEU A 170 -6.23 -12.90 0.77
CA LEU A 170 -7.04 -11.86 1.40
C LEU A 170 -7.25 -12.15 2.90
N LYS A 171 -7.55 -13.40 3.25
CA LYS A 171 -7.68 -13.85 4.64
C LYS A 171 -6.41 -13.63 5.46
N ALA A 172 -5.24 -13.95 4.89
CA ALA A 172 -3.96 -13.74 5.58
C ALA A 172 -3.69 -12.25 5.81
N ASP A 173 -3.94 -11.40 4.80
CA ASP A 173 -3.79 -9.96 4.90
C ASP A 173 -4.75 -9.37 5.95
N MET A 174 -6.04 -9.74 5.91
CA MET A 174 -7.05 -9.27 6.86
C MET A 174 -6.72 -9.67 8.31
N ARG A 175 -6.23 -10.90 8.51
CA ARG A 175 -5.78 -11.35 9.83
C ARG A 175 -4.56 -10.60 10.34
N LEU A 176 -3.62 -10.27 9.46
CA LEU A 176 -2.46 -9.45 9.80
C LEU A 176 -2.89 -8.04 10.22
N LEU A 177 -3.73 -7.41 9.41
CA LEU A 177 -4.23 -6.05 9.64
C LEU A 177 -5.09 -5.96 10.92
N GLY A 178 -5.93 -6.94 11.19
CA GLY A 178 -6.75 -6.98 12.41
C GLY A 178 -5.95 -7.06 13.72
N LYS A 179 -4.69 -7.50 13.65
CA LYS A 179 -3.78 -7.51 14.81
C LYS A 179 -3.10 -6.16 15.06
N TYR A 180 -3.08 -5.28 14.07
CA TYR A 180 -2.37 -4.01 14.17
C TYR A 180 -2.92 -3.13 15.28
N ARG A 181 -2.01 -2.46 15.97
CA ARG A 181 -2.33 -1.45 16.98
C ARG A 181 -1.49 -0.21 16.73
N TYR A 182 -2.17 0.89 16.51
CA TYR A 182 -1.53 2.17 16.21
C TYR A 182 -0.60 2.63 17.33
N PRO A 183 0.68 2.90 17.06
CA PRO A 183 1.59 3.53 18.02
C PRO A 183 1.33 5.05 18.04
N ALA A 184 0.74 5.56 19.14
CA ALA A 184 0.20 6.94 19.24
C ALA A 184 1.23 8.07 19.03
N ASP A 185 2.54 7.81 19.03
CA ASP A 185 3.58 8.86 19.14
C ASP A 185 4.36 9.12 17.83
N PHE A 186 3.93 8.53 16.70
CA PHE A 186 4.67 8.67 15.45
C PHE A 186 3.95 9.57 14.45
N LYS A 187 4.70 10.55 13.90
CA LYS A 187 4.26 11.36 12.76
C LYS A 187 5.35 11.38 11.67
N ILE A 188 4.91 11.37 10.43
CA ILE A 188 5.81 11.46 9.26
C ILE A 188 6.01 12.93 8.91
N ASP A 189 7.26 13.35 8.74
CA ASP A 189 7.61 14.72 8.36
C ASP A 189 7.86 14.82 6.84
N CYS A 190 6.78 14.76 6.06
CA CYS A 190 6.84 14.91 4.60
C CYS A 190 5.51 15.47 4.07
N PRO A 191 5.46 15.94 2.80
CA PRO A 191 4.20 16.27 2.13
C PRO A 191 3.26 15.04 2.05
N LEU A 192 1.96 15.30 2.07
CA LEU A 192 0.89 14.32 1.95
C LEU A 192 0.05 14.57 0.70
N LEU A 193 -0.20 13.52 -0.07
CA LEU A 193 -1.25 13.49 -1.09
C LEU A 193 -2.33 12.49 -0.65
N CYS A 194 -3.55 12.99 -0.40
CA CYS A 194 -4.73 12.14 -0.28
C CYS A 194 -5.37 11.98 -1.67
N VAL A 195 -5.52 10.75 -2.12
CA VAL A 195 -6.27 10.42 -3.34
C VAL A 195 -7.55 9.72 -2.93
N GLN A 196 -8.69 10.31 -3.29
CA GLN A 196 -10.02 9.82 -2.96
C GLN A 196 -10.86 9.66 -4.23
N ALA A 197 -11.78 8.71 -4.23
CA ALA A 197 -12.79 8.61 -5.28
C ALA A 197 -14.15 9.12 -4.76
N ASP A 198 -14.94 9.70 -5.65
CA ASP A 198 -16.21 10.36 -5.31
C ASP A 198 -17.32 9.36 -4.94
N GLU A 199 -17.17 8.07 -5.30
CA GLU A 199 -18.12 6.99 -4.97
C GLU A 199 -17.51 5.95 -4.01
N ASP A 200 -16.33 6.24 -3.38
CA ASP A 200 -15.67 5.32 -2.45
C ASP A 200 -16.36 5.31 -1.08
N SER A 201 -17.17 4.30 -0.83
CA SER A 201 -17.85 4.09 0.45
C SER A 201 -16.99 3.39 1.51
N LEU A 202 -15.84 2.81 1.15
CA LEU A 202 -14.94 2.11 2.06
C LEU A 202 -13.88 3.04 2.69
N ALA A 203 -13.57 4.13 2.01
CA ALA A 203 -12.63 5.15 2.47
C ALA A 203 -13.18 6.55 2.10
N PRO A 204 -14.22 7.04 2.79
CA PRO A 204 -14.85 8.31 2.50
C PRO A 204 -13.89 9.49 2.71
N ALA A 205 -14.18 10.61 2.05
CA ALA A 205 -13.31 11.78 2.02
C ALA A 205 -12.98 12.35 3.40
N GLU A 206 -13.92 12.30 4.32
CA GLU A 206 -13.76 12.72 5.71
C GLU A 206 -12.69 11.91 6.44
N ASP A 207 -12.68 10.59 6.26
CA ASP A 207 -11.69 9.70 6.87
C ASP A 207 -10.28 9.97 6.29
N LEU A 208 -10.19 10.18 4.97
CA LEU A 208 -8.91 10.52 4.35
C LEU A 208 -8.36 11.87 4.83
N ALA A 209 -9.23 12.79 5.19
CA ALA A 209 -8.81 14.08 5.74
C ALA A 209 -8.07 13.94 7.08
N GLU A 210 -8.37 12.91 7.85
CA GLU A 210 -7.76 12.64 9.16
C GLU A 210 -6.27 12.28 9.05
N TRP A 211 -5.77 11.84 7.89
CA TRP A 211 -4.34 11.62 7.67
C TRP A 211 -3.46 12.81 8.05
N GLN A 212 -4.00 14.04 8.07
CA GLN A 212 -3.25 15.22 8.51
C GLN A 212 -2.80 15.14 9.97
N ALA A 213 -3.46 14.34 10.80
CA ALA A 213 -3.04 14.13 12.19
C ALA A 213 -1.73 13.31 12.29
N TYR A 214 -1.39 12.57 11.26
CA TYR A 214 -0.25 11.62 11.20
C TYR A 214 0.92 12.15 10.37
N ILE A 215 0.73 13.24 9.63
CA ILE A 215 1.73 13.80 8.72
C ILE A 215 1.88 15.29 8.98
N LEU A 216 3.13 15.71 9.22
CA LEU A 216 3.44 17.10 9.62
C LEU A 216 3.52 18.06 8.41
N GLY A 217 3.81 17.54 7.22
CA GLY A 217 3.96 18.35 6.01
C GLY A 217 2.60 18.82 5.43
N PRO A 218 2.66 19.64 4.38
CA PRO A 218 1.46 20.16 3.71
C PRO A 218 0.68 19.02 3.04
N ARG A 219 -0.65 19.10 3.12
CA ARG A 219 -1.58 18.17 2.48
C ARG A 219 -2.15 18.75 1.19
N GLU A 220 -2.14 17.95 0.15
CA GLU A 220 -2.97 18.15 -1.04
C GLU A 220 -3.96 16.99 -1.20
N THR A 221 -5.09 17.26 -1.84
CA THR A 221 -6.12 16.25 -2.12
C THR A 221 -6.34 16.19 -3.63
N LEU A 222 -6.51 14.98 -4.14
CA LEU A 222 -6.93 14.70 -5.50
C LEU A 222 -8.21 13.87 -5.43
N THR A 223 -9.33 14.41 -5.92
CA THR A 223 -10.56 13.65 -6.10
C THR A 223 -10.61 13.13 -7.54
N VAL A 224 -10.89 11.84 -7.69
CA VAL A 224 -11.08 11.15 -8.97
C VAL A 224 -12.47 10.53 -9.01
N HIS A 225 -12.92 10.16 -10.20
CA HIS A 225 -14.20 9.47 -10.37
C HIS A 225 -14.03 7.96 -10.18
N GLY A 226 -14.99 7.32 -9.50
CA GLY A 226 -15.09 5.88 -9.34
C GLY A 226 -15.34 5.41 -7.91
N ASP A 227 -15.38 4.10 -7.75
CA ASP A 227 -15.52 3.39 -6.49
C ASP A 227 -14.16 3.18 -5.79
N HIS A 228 -14.11 2.30 -4.78
CA HIS A 228 -12.89 1.98 -4.04
C HIS A 228 -11.74 1.42 -4.92
N TYR A 229 -12.06 0.85 -6.08
CA TYR A 229 -11.08 0.23 -6.98
C TYR A 229 -10.60 1.16 -8.11
N PHE A 230 -10.76 2.44 -7.95
CA PHE A 230 -10.49 3.52 -8.91
C PHE A 230 -9.06 3.59 -9.48
N LEU A 231 -8.11 2.90 -8.88
CA LEU A 231 -6.68 3.10 -9.17
C LEU A 231 -6.29 2.88 -10.63
N ALA A 232 -6.78 1.81 -11.24
CA ALA A 232 -6.39 1.44 -12.61
C ALA A 232 -6.85 2.50 -13.63
N GLU A 233 -8.10 2.95 -13.53
CA GLU A 233 -8.69 3.92 -14.44
C GLU A 233 -8.09 5.32 -14.27
N ASN A 234 -7.66 5.66 -13.04
CA ASN A 234 -7.15 6.98 -12.70
C ASN A 234 -5.62 7.05 -12.56
N ALA A 235 -4.90 5.98 -12.87
CA ALA A 235 -3.45 5.88 -12.67
C ALA A 235 -2.68 7.06 -13.31
N ARG A 236 -3.09 7.50 -14.51
CA ARG A 236 -2.46 8.62 -15.24
C ARG A 236 -2.59 9.95 -14.50
N VAL A 237 -3.80 10.30 -14.04
CA VAL A 237 -4.03 11.57 -13.36
C VAL A 237 -3.38 11.59 -11.99
N ILE A 238 -3.35 10.45 -11.30
CA ILE A 238 -2.65 10.28 -10.03
C ILE A 238 -1.14 10.47 -10.23
N ALA A 239 -0.55 9.81 -11.22
CA ALA A 239 0.87 9.95 -11.55
C ALA A 239 1.24 11.40 -11.91
N GLN A 240 0.41 12.11 -12.68
CA GLN A 240 0.60 13.52 -13.01
C GLN A 240 0.59 14.39 -11.74
N LYS A 241 -0.35 14.17 -10.84
CA LYS A 241 -0.44 14.92 -9.58
C LYS A 241 0.78 14.68 -8.70
N MET A 242 1.21 13.43 -8.54
CA MET A 242 2.42 13.08 -7.78
C MET A 242 3.65 13.79 -8.35
N ARG A 243 3.84 13.75 -9.67
CA ARG A 243 4.96 14.44 -10.33
C ARG A 243 4.94 15.95 -10.07
N ALA A 244 3.78 16.58 -10.23
CA ALA A 244 3.65 18.02 -9.98
C ALA A 244 3.99 18.42 -8.53
N MET A 245 3.79 17.54 -7.56
CA MET A 245 4.21 17.75 -6.16
C MET A 245 5.72 17.52 -5.95
N LEU A 246 6.32 16.60 -6.70
CA LEU A 246 7.75 16.24 -6.55
C LEU A 246 8.70 17.21 -7.27
N GLU A 247 8.19 17.94 -8.27
CA GLU A 247 8.93 18.91 -9.09
C GLU A 247 8.95 20.34 -8.49
N ARG A 248 8.28 20.56 -7.36
CA ARG A 248 8.34 21.80 -6.57
C ARG A 248 9.48 21.78 -5.55
#